data_793b4627a93e4a5e84842b2c832bf689
#
_entry.id   793b4627a93e4a5e84842b2c832bf689
#
_cell.length_a   1.000
_cell.length_b   1.000
_cell.length_c   1.000
_cell.angle_alpha   90.00
_cell.angle_beta   90.00
_cell.angle_gamma   90.00
#
_symmetry.space_group_name_H-M   'P 1'
#
loop_
_entity.id
_entity.type
_entity.pdbx_description
1 polymer ?
#
loop_
_entity_poly.entity_id
_entity_poly.type
_entity_poly.pdbx_seq_one_letter_code
_entity_poly.pdbx_strand_id
1 'polypeptide(L)'
;KGQRKKFDEKAMTEIEGFGDKVNKDKVRYSAAATIEEKILGILLVRPDLGKAALKKLNASSFVTDFNKKVFEFFMEDFEEGRQVNLSREGYFTAEEISSIVKMMALRESFDDNSQNVLDEYIEKLERQKEMREGEEKIKENPAEGLASYIEQLRKRKK
;
A
#
# COMPACT_ATOMS: atom_id res chain seq x y z
N LYS A 1 35.30 11.11 11.01
CA LYS A 1 34.80 9.76 10.70
C LYS A 1 33.42 9.47 11.34
N GLY A 2 33.14 9.97 12.56
CA GLY A 2 31.86 9.80 13.24
C GLY A 2 30.70 10.56 12.60
N GLN A 3 30.98 11.75 12.04
CA GLN A 3 29.97 12.56 11.35
C GLN A 3 29.53 11.93 10.02
N ARG A 4 30.45 11.31 9.30
CA ARG A 4 30.17 10.65 8.04
C ARG A 4 29.24 9.44 8.24
N LYS A 5 29.47 8.65 9.30
CA LYS A 5 28.64 7.51 9.65
C LYS A 5 27.21 7.93 10.04
N LYS A 6 27.07 9.00 10.83
CA LYS A 6 25.76 9.57 11.20
C LYS A 6 25.01 10.12 9.99
N PHE A 7 25.72 10.75 9.05
CA PHE A 7 25.14 11.26 7.83
C PHE A 7 24.60 10.14 6.95
N ASP A 8 25.36 9.05 6.81
CA ASP A 8 24.96 7.89 6.03
C ASP A 8 23.74 7.18 6.66
N GLU A 9 23.69 7.03 7.98
CA GLU A 9 22.54 6.46 8.68
C GLU A 9 21.29 7.32 8.49
N LYS A 10 21.42 8.64 8.57
CA LYS A 10 20.31 9.56 8.35
C LYS A 10 19.84 9.51 6.90
N ALA A 11 20.75 9.46 5.93
CA ALA A 11 20.42 9.33 4.52
C ALA A 11 19.71 8.00 4.24
N MET A 12 20.13 6.90 4.88
CA MET A 12 19.51 5.60 4.73
C MET A 12 18.11 5.54 5.35
N THR A 13 17.88 6.24 6.47
CA THR A 13 16.54 6.30 7.09
C THR A 13 15.58 7.18 6.29
N GLU A 14 16.10 8.08 5.46
CA GLU A 14 15.31 8.89 4.55
C GLU A 14 14.88 8.10 3.31
N ILE A 15 15.55 6.99 3.00
CA ILE A 15 15.11 6.07 1.94
C ILE A 15 13.79 5.45 2.40
N GLU A 16 12.79 5.56 1.54
CA GLU A 16 11.43 5.14 1.87
C GLU A 16 11.35 3.67 2.25
N GLY A 17 10.84 3.42 3.44
CA GLY A 17 10.70 2.07 3.99
C GLY A 17 11.91 1.52 4.71
N PHE A 18 13.09 2.15 4.61
CA PHE A 18 14.26 1.69 5.32
C PHE A 18 14.12 1.96 6.82
N GLY A 19 14.33 0.93 7.63
CA GLY A 19 14.18 1.05 9.08
C GLY A 19 12.74 1.02 9.59
N ASP A 20 11.76 0.83 8.72
CA ASP A 20 10.36 0.66 9.13
C ASP A 20 10.19 -0.69 9.80
N LYS A 21 10.00 -0.69 11.12
CA LYS A 21 9.85 -1.90 11.93
C LYS A 21 8.45 -2.49 11.85
N VAL A 22 7.47 -1.68 11.50
CA VAL A 22 6.06 -2.08 11.41
C VAL A 22 5.78 -2.72 10.06
N ASN A 23 6.13 -2.05 8.98
CA ASN A 23 5.98 -2.58 7.63
C ASN A 23 7.36 -2.96 7.07
N LYS A 24 7.81 -4.16 7.41
CA LYS A 24 9.12 -4.66 7.00
C LYS A 24 9.24 -4.89 5.50
N ASP A 25 8.12 -5.14 4.83
CA ASP A 25 8.08 -5.35 3.38
C ASP A 25 8.26 -4.07 2.59
N LYS A 26 8.12 -2.91 3.23
CA LYS A 26 8.17 -1.62 2.55
C LYS A 26 9.51 -1.36 1.86
N VAL A 27 10.61 -1.82 2.44
CA VAL A 27 11.95 -1.68 1.83
C VAL A 27 12.05 -2.42 0.49
N ARG A 28 11.40 -3.58 0.41
CA ARG A 28 11.40 -4.42 -0.80
C ARG A 28 10.39 -3.94 -1.84
N TYR A 29 9.24 -3.43 -1.39
CA TYR A 29 8.12 -3.04 -2.25
C TYR A 29 7.74 -1.58 -2.00
N SER A 30 8.73 -0.67 -1.99
CA SER A 30 8.49 0.71 -1.55
C SER A 30 7.46 1.46 -2.39
N ALA A 31 7.48 1.31 -3.71
CA ALA A 31 6.50 1.95 -4.59
C ALA A 31 5.07 1.47 -4.31
N ALA A 32 4.89 0.15 -4.21
CA ALA A 32 3.59 -0.44 -3.91
C ALA A 32 3.13 -0.06 -2.49
N ALA A 33 4.03 -0.15 -1.50
CA ALA A 33 3.71 0.17 -0.11
C ALA A 33 3.24 1.62 0.03
N THR A 34 3.87 2.56 -0.66
CA THR A 34 3.49 3.97 -0.65
C THR A 34 2.08 4.17 -1.20
N ILE A 35 1.75 3.50 -2.29
CA ILE A 35 0.40 3.55 -2.88
C ILE A 35 -0.62 2.93 -1.92
N GLU A 36 -0.29 1.78 -1.34
CA GLU A 36 -1.13 1.10 -0.35
C GLU A 36 -1.46 2.00 0.83
N GLU A 37 -0.45 2.70 1.36
CA GLU A 37 -0.63 3.63 2.46
C GLU A 37 -1.56 4.78 2.11
N LYS A 38 -1.47 5.30 0.89
CA LYS A 38 -2.37 6.35 0.39
C LYS A 38 -3.81 5.87 0.31
N ILE A 39 -4.02 4.69 -0.22
CA ILE A 39 -5.34 4.06 -0.32
C ILE A 39 -5.93 3.87 1.09
N LEU A 40 -5.17 3.25 1.99
CA LEU A 40 -5.60 2.99 3.35
C LEU A 40 -5.90 4.29 4.11
N GLY A 41 -5.05 5.29 3.96
CA GLY A 41 -5.26 6.60 4.58
C GLY A 41 -6.56 7.23 4.13
N ILE A 42 -6.86 7.19 2.83
CA ILE A 42 -8.13 7.72 2.28
C ILE A 42 -9.32 6.96 2.85
N LEU A 43 -9.28 5.62 2.87
CA LEU A 43 -10.37 4.80 3.37
C LEU A 43 -10.62 5.02 4.87
N LEU A 44 -9.57 5.25 5.64
CA LEU A 44 -9.69 5.50 7.07
C LEU A 44 -10.25 6.91 7.36
N VAL A 45 -9.86 7.91 6.54
CA VAL A 45 -10.37 9.29 6.65
C VAL A 45 -11.79 9.40 6.06
N ARG A 46 -12.06 8.68 4.98
CA ARG A 46 -13.34 8.68 4.26
C ARG A 46 -13.92 7.27 4.17
N PRO A 47 -14.41 6.69 5.29
CA PRO A 47 -15.00 5.34 5.25
C PRO A 47 -16.19 5.20 4.31
N ASP A 48 -16.85 6.31 3.99
CA ASP A 48 -17.95 6.36 3.02
C ASP A 48 -17.56 5.90 1.62
N LEU A 49 -16.27 5.96 1.27
CA LEU A 49 -15.75 5.49 -0.01
C LEU A 49 -15.50 3.97 -0.03
N GLY A 50 -15.62 3.31 1.12
CA GLY A 50 -15.33 1.89 1.26
C GLY A 50 -16.14 1.00 0.34
N LYS A 51 -17.43 1.27 0.19
CA LYS A 51 -18.33 0.46 -0.65
C LYS A 51 -17.86 0.39 -2.10
N ALA A 52 -17.46 1.53 -2.67
CA ALA A 52 -16.94 1.58 -4.03
C ALA A 52 -15.55 0.94 -4.14
N ALA A 53 -14.70 1.14 -3.12
CA ALA A 53 -13.36 0.58 -3.08
C ALA A 53 -13.37 -0.94 -3.03
N LEU A 54 -14.26 -1.54 -2.26
CA LEU A 54 -14.35 -2.99 -2.09
C LEU A 54 -14.82 -3.72 -3.35
N LYS A 55 -15.33 -3.01 -4.33
CA LYS A 55 -15.64 -3.58 -5.65
C LYS A 55 -14.38 -3.80 -6.48
N LYS A 56 -13.30 -3.07 -6.19
CA LYS A 56 -12.06 -3.07 -6.95
C LYS A 56 -10.88 -3.65 -6.17
N LEU A 57 -10.94 -3.66 -4.84
CA LEU A 57 -9.87 -4.10 -3.96
C LEU A 57 -10.29 -5.31 -3.14
N ASN A 58 -9.32 -6.19 -2.90
CA ASN A 58 -9.42 -7.27 -1.92
C ASN A 58 -8.07 -7.43 -1.23
N ALA A 59 -7.96 -8.35 -0.27
CA ALA A 59 -6.72 -8.55 0.48
C ALA A 59 -5.53 -8.88 -0.43
N SER A 60 -5.74 -9.61 -1.53
CA SER A 60 -4.68 -9.96 -2.47
C SER A 60 -4.17 -8.78 -3.32
N SER A 61 -4.85 -7.63 -3.28
CA SER A 61 -4.38 -6.41 -3.93
C SER A 61 -3.15 -5.82 -3.24
N PHE A 62 -2.94 -6.17 -1.96
CA PHE A 62 -1.85 -5.64 -1.13
C PHE A 62 -0.68 -6.62 -1.12
N VAL A 63 0.53 -6.10 -1.34
CA VAL A 63 1.73 -6.91 -1.36
C VAL A 63 2.47 -6.91 -0.02
N THR A 64 2.30 -5.87 0.80
CA THR A 64 2.92 -5.81 2.12
C THR A 64 1.97 -6.38 3.18
N ASP A 65 2.51 -7.22 4.06
CA ASP A 65 1.70 -7.92 5.07
C ASP A 65 1.01 -6.97 6.04
N PHE A 66 1.70 -5.93 6.48
CA PHE A 66 1.12 -4.97 7.41
C PHE A 66 -0.05 -4.22 6.78
N ASN A 67 0.11 -3.70 5.56
CA ASN A 67 -0.96 -2.97 4.87
C ASN A 67 -2.14 -3.89 4.55
N LYS A 68 -1.87 -5.14 4.22
CA LYS A 68 -2.92 -6.15 4.04
C LYS A 68 -3.72 -6.34 5.34
N LYS A 69 -3.04 -6.43 6.48
CA LYS A 69 -3.67 -6.54 7.80
C LYS A 69 -4.56 -5.35 8.11
N VAL A 70 -4.10 -4.13 7.80
CA VAL A 70 -4.89 -2.90 7.98
C VAL A 70 -6.14 -2.93 7.11
N PHE A 71 -5.99 -3.34 5.86
CA PHE A 71 -7.12 -3.44 4.93
C PHE A 71 -8.16 -4.46 5.41
N GLU A 72 -7.72 -5.64 5.85
CA GLU A 72 -8.62 -6.67 6.39
C GLU A 72 -9.38 -6.18 7.62
N PHE A 73 -8.70 -5.43 8.49
CA PHE A 73 -9.32 -4.81 9.66
C PHE A 73 -10.40 -3.80 9.24
N PHE A 74 -10.09 -2.95 8.26
CA PHE A 74 -11.06 -1.99 7.72
C PHE A 74 -12.27 -2.70 7.11
N MET A 75 -12.04 -3.74 6.32
CA MET A 75 -13.12 -4.52 5.70
C MET A 75 -14.06 -5.13 6.72
N GLU A 76 -13.51 -5.72 7.77
CA GLU A 76 -14.29 -6.36 8.83
C GLU A 76 -15.23 -5.35 9.50
N ASP A 77 -14.70 -4.20 9.91
CA ASP A 77 -15.51 -3.16 10.53
C ASP A 77 -16.54 -2.58 9.57
N PHE A 78 -16.15 -2.39 8.31
CA PHE A 78 -17.03 -1.85 7.28
C PHE A 78 -18.20 -2.80 6.98
N GLU A 79 -17.93 -4.09 6.79
CA GLU A 79 -18.97 -5.10 6.49
C GLU A 79 -19.97 -5.27 7.64
N GLU A 80 -19.51 -5.12 8.88
CA GLU A 80 -20.36 -5.20 10.06
C GLU A 80 -21.04 -3.88 10.40
N GLY A 81 -20.79 -2.82 9.62
CA GLY A 81 -21.37 -1.50 9.84
C GLY A 81 -20.85 -0.80 11.06
N ARG A 82 -19.71 -1.23 11.58
CA ARG A 82 -19.08 -0.62 12.74
C ARG A 82 -18.18 0.52 12.34
N GLN A 83 -18.05 1.51 13.23
CA GLN A 83 -17.07 2.55 13.10
C GLN A 83 -15.68 1.96 13.31
N VAL A 84 -14.68 2.38 12.49
CA VAL A 84 -13.31 1.90 12.62
C VAL A 84 -12.75 2.32 13.98
N ASN A 85 -12.36 1.35 14.79
CA ASN A 85 -11.79 1.58 16.11
C ASN A 85 -10.43 0.88 16.22
N LEU A 86 -9.36 1.65 16.03
CA LEU A 86 -7.98 1.15 16.07
C LEU A 86 -7.57 0.64 17.46
N SER A 87 -8.28 1.06 18.49
CA SER A 87 -8.01 0.65 19.88
C SER A 87 -8.65 -0.69 20.25
N ARG A 88 -9.32 -1.36 19.31
CA ARG A 88 -9.93 -2.66 19.56
C ARG A 88 -8.89 -3.63 20.10
N GLU A 89 -9.15 -4.19 21.26
CA GLU A 89 -8.20 -4.95 22.05
C GLU A 89 -7.57 -6.10 21.29
N GLY A 90 -6.24 -6.17 21.35
CA GLY A 90 -5.45 -7.28 20.82
C GLY A 90 -5.27 -7.31 19.32
N TYR A 91 -5.81 -6.38 18.55
CA TYR A 91 -5.65 -6.40 17.10
C TYR A 91 -4.34 -5.76 16.63
N PHE A 92 -4.05 -4.55 17.09
CA PHE A 92 -2.84 -3.82 16.73
C PHE A 92 -1.99 -3.49 17.95
N THR A 93 -0.66 -3.50 17.77
CA THR A 93 0.26 -2.97 18.77
C THR A 93 0.22 -1.45 18.78
N ALA A 94 0.77 -0.83 19.83
CA ALA A 94 0.88 0.63 19.90
C ALA A 94 1.69 1.21 18.73
N GLU A 95 2.75 0.54 18.31
CA GLU A 95 3.57 0.94 17.17
C GLU A 95 2.81 0.87 15.85
N GLU A 96 2.03 -0.19 15.67
CA GLU A 96 1.16 -0.34 14.50
C GLU A 96 0.10 0.75 14.44
N ILE A 97 -0.56 1.05 15.57
CA ILE A 97 -1.55 2.13 15.65
C ILE A 97 -0.90 3.47 15.30
N SER A 98 0.29 3.74 15.79
CA SER A 98 1.03 4.95 15.47
C SER A 98 1.28 5.08 13.95
N SER A 99 1.64 3.99 13.30
CA SER A 99 1.84 3.97 11.83
C SER A 99 0.55 4.25 11.08
N ILE A 100 -0.57 3.67 11.53
CA ILE A 100 -1.89 3.89 10.92
C ILE A 100 -2.33 5.36 11.09
N VAL A 101 -2.14 5.91 12.29
CA VAL A 101 -2.47 7.31 12.56
C VAL A 101 -1.67 8.26 11.66
N LYS A 102 -0.41 7.94 11.39
CA LYS A 102 0.42 8.71 10.45
C LYS A 102 -0.15 8.69 9.03
N MET A 103 -0.64 7.53 8.58
CA MET A 103 -1.29 7.43 7.26
C MET A 103 -2.52 8.33 7.18
N MET A 104 -3.34 8.32 8.22
CA MET A 104 -4.53 9.16 8.31
C MET A 104 -4.17 10.65 8.33
N ALA A 105 -3.23 11.02 9.19
CA ALA A 105 -2.80 12.41 9.35
C ALA A 105 -2.23 12.96 8.04
N LEU A 106 -1.46 12.16 7.32
CA LEU A 106 -0.91 12.56 6.03
C LEU A 106 -2.03 12.86 5.03
N ARG A 107 -3.06 12.01 4.98
CA ARG A 107 -4.19 12.24 4.06
C ARG A 107 -5.07 13.41 4.47
N GLU A 108 -5.24 13.63 5.77
CA GLU A 108 -5.97 14.80 6.26
C GLU A 108 -5.32 16.13 5.87
N SER A 109 -4.00 16.12 5.64
CA SER A 109 -3.27 17.31 5.19
C SER A 109 -3.47 17.62 3.70
N PHE A 110 -4.04 16.69 2.92
CA PHE A 110 -4.35 16.92 1.51
C PHE A 110 -5.79 17.40 1.34
N ASP A 111 -5.98 18.34 0.42
CA ASP A 111 -7.30 18.92 0.15
C ASP A 111 -8.24 17.96 -0.59
N ASP A 112 -7.68 17.01 -1.33
CA ASP A 112 -8.48 16.09 -2.16
C ASP A 112 -8.31 14.64 -1.73
N ASN A 113 -9.33 14.12 -1.05
CA ASN A 113 -9.49 12.71 -0.71
C ASN A 113 -10.78 12.16 -1.34
N SER A 114 -10.99 12.48 -2.61
CA SER A 114 -12.19 12.10 -3.36
C SER A 114 -12.11 10.68 -3.90
N GLN A 115 -13.25 10.18 -4.37
CA GLN A 115 -13.34 8.90 -5.07
C GLN A 115 -12.40 8.85 -6.28
N ASN A 116 -12.27 9.95 -7.02
CA ASN A 116 -11.40 10.02 -8.20
C ASN A 116 -9.92 9.80 -7.82
N VAL A 117 -9.46 10.43 -6.75
CA VAL A 117 -8.09 10.25 -6.25
C VAL A 117 -7.87 8.81 -5.79
N LEU A 118 -8.84 8.25 -5.07
CA LEU A 118 -8.78 6.86 -4.63
C LEU A 118 -8.70 5.90 -5.83
N ASP A 119 -9.52 6.11 -6.84
CA ASP A 119 -9.52 5.29 -8.06
C ASP A 119 -8.18 5.35 -8.79
N GLU A 120 -7.56 6.51 -8.85
CA GLU A 120 -6.22 6.66 -9.43
C GLU A 120 -5.16 5.82 -8.70
N TYR A 121 -5.20 5.83 -7.37
CA TYR A 121 -4.26 5.03 -6.57
C TYR A 121 -4.52 3.53 -6.71
N ILE A 122 -5.78 3.12 -6.76
CA ILE A 122 -6.15 1.71 -6.99
C ILE A 122 -5.60 1.24 -8.35
N GLU A 123 -5.75 2.06 -9.38
CA GLU A 123 -5.23 1.75 -10.70
C GLU A 123 -3.71 1.63 -10.71
N LYS A 124 -3.02 2.56 -10.03
CA LYS A 124 -1.57 2.51 -9.89
C LYS A 124 -1.11 1.25 -9.14
N LEU A 125 -1.86 0.84 -8.12
CA LEU A 125 -1.54 -0.37 -7.37
C LEU A 125 -1.66 -1.62 -8.24
N GLU A 126 -2.70 -1.70 -9.05
CA GLU A 126 -2.88 -2.80 -10.01
C GLU A 126 -1.73 -2.87 -11.02
N ARG A 127 -1.28 -1.73 -11.52
CA ARG A 127 -0.13 -1.67 -12.43
C ARG A 127 1.15 -2.18 -11.77
N GLN A 128 1.38 -1.82 -10.53
CA GLN A 128 2.54 -2.32 -9.77
C GLN A 128 2.48 -3.85 -9.63
N LYS A 129 1.31 -4.39 -9.35
CA LYS A 129 1.10 -5.84 -9.25
C LYS A 129 1.39 -6.55 -10.57
N GLU A 130 0.86 -6.02 -11.67
CA GLU A 130 1.09 -6.59 -13.01
C GLU A 130 2.56 -6.55 -13.40
N MET A 131 3.26 -5.47 -13.07
CA MET A 131 4.71 -5.35 -13.33
C MET A 131 5.50 -6.42 -12.57
N ARG A 132 5.18 -6.66 -11.30
CA ARG A 132 5.83 -7.70 -10.50
C ARG A 132 5.58 -9.09 -11.06
N GLU A 133 4.34 -9.39 -11.41
CA GLU A 133 3.96 -10.67 -12.00
C GLU A 133 4.66 -10.89 -13.34
N GLY A 134 4.79 -9.85 -14.15
CA GLY A 134 5.52 -9.90 -15.41
C GLY A 134 7.01 -10.18 -15.21
N GLU A 135 7.63 -9.51 -14.23
CA GLU A 135 9.04 -9.74 -13.89
C GLU A 135 9.29 -11.16 -13.38
N GLU A 136 8.39 -11.69 -12.55
CA GLU A 136 8.49 -13.07 -12.06
C GLU A 136 8.40 -14.08 -13.19
N LYS A 137 7.48 -13.89 -14.13
CA LYS A 137 7.35 -14.76 -15.31
C LYS A 137 8.60 -14.74 -16.18
N ILE A 138 9.23 -13.57 -16.34
CA ILE A 138 10.47 -13.43 -17.08
C ILE A 138 11.61 -14.20 -16.39
N LYS A 139 11.66 -14.17 -15.06
CA LYS A 139 12.65 -14.91 -14.29
C LYS A 139 12.47 -16.42 -14.37
N GLU A 140 11.22 -16.89 -14.31
CA GLU A 140 10.90 -18.32 -14.34
C GLU A 140 11.08 -18.91 -15.74
N ASN A 141 10.63 -18.21 -16.77
CA ASN A 141 10.72 -18.61 -18.16
C ASN A 141 10.93 -17.37 -19.04
N PRO A 142 12.20 -16.97 -19.29
CA PRO A 142 12.49 -15.70 -19.92
C PRO A 142 11.82 -15.48 -21.28
N ALA A 143 11.71 -16.49 -22.11
CA ALA A 143 11.13 -16.36 -23.46
C ALA A 143 9.60 -16.12 -23.39
N GLU A 144 8.88 -16.99 -22.69
CA GLU A 144 7.43 -16.89 -22.55
C GLU A 144 7.01 -15.71 -21.67
N GLY A 145 7.75 -15.47 -20.59
CA GLY A 145 7.50 -14.38 -19.67
C GLY A 145 7.58 -13.02 -20.36
N LEU A 146 8.61 -12.82 -21.18
CA LEU A 146 8.78 -11.58 -21.92
C LEU A 146 7.66 -11.37 -22.95
N ALA A 147 7.32 -12.41 -23.70
CA ALA A 147 6.24 -12.36 -24.69
C ALA A 147 4.91 -12.01 -24.04
N SER A 148 4.59 -12.65 -22.93
CA SER A 148 3.36 -12.38 -22.15
C SER A 148 3.32 -10.94 -21.63
N TYR A 149 4.45 -10.44 -21.12
CA TYR A 149 4.56 -9.08 -20.61
C TYR A 149 4.35 -8.03 -21.71
N ILE A 150 4.97 -8.25 -22.88
CA ILE A 150 4.80 -7.37 -24.03
C ILE A 150 3.34 -7.33 -24.49
N GLU A 151 2.66 -8.48 -24.50
CA GLU A 151 1.26 -8.56 -24.86
C GLU A 151 0.37 -7.78 -23.90
N GLN A 152 0.63 -7.86 -22.60
CA GLN A 152 -0.06 -7.08 -21.57
C GLN A 152 0.11 -5.58 -21.79
N LEU A 153 1.31 -5.14 -22.12
CA LEU A 153 1.59 -3.74 -22.42
C LEU A 153 0.82 -3.25 -23.65
N ARG A 154 0.70 -4.09 -24.68
CA ARG A 154 -0.08 -3.76 -25.87
C ARG A 154 -1.58 -3.57 -25.57
N LYS A 155 -2.13 -4.43 -24.70
CA LYS A 155 -3.54 -4.33 -24.28
C LYS A 155 -3.82 -3.03 -23.51
N ARG A 156 -2.85 -2.54 -22.76
CA ARG A 156 -3.00 -1.26 -22.04
C ARG A 156 -3.04 -0.04 -22.92
N LYS A 157 -2.39 -0.07 -24.08
CA LYS A 157 -2.33 1.06 -24.99
C LYS A 157 -3.60 1.24 -25.82
N LYS A 158 -4.51 0.30 -25.74
CA LYS A 158 -5.83 0.40 -26.33
C LYS A 158 -6.86 0.88 -25.33
#